data_fe673033315d8d85cff31ecc703e73cf
#
_entry.id   fe673033315d8d85cff31ecc703e73cf
#
_cell.length_a   1.000
_cell.length_b   1.000
_cell.length_c   1.000
_cell.angle_alpha   90.00
_cell.angle_beta   90.00
_cell.angle_gamma   90.00
#
_symmetry.space_group_name_H-M   'P 1'
#
loop_
_entity.id
_entity.type
_entity.pdbx_description
1 polymer ?
#
loop_
_entity_poly.entity_id
_entity_poly.type
_entity_poly.pdbx_seq_one_letter_code
_entity_poly.pdbx_strand_id
1 'polypeptide(L)'
;SGAAVGNPWSSIPDFVGSEAAAKRISQLDFWDTASVVKCNPDRAQAYVRLLALQDGKSVYTPIPELKKDFPFLLLEPLALKRKGVSFEQVMYSEGASQYGMPVHFTEMEEMDVCVVGSVAAAPNGARIGKGGGFADLELGIFRELGILRNTCPVITTMSDFQVVENGEIEVEEHDTPLDWIITPS
;
A
#
# COMPACT_ATOMS: atom_id res chain seq x y z
N SER A 1 7.10 -20.86 10.00
CA SER A 1 7.59 -19.79 10.88
C SER A 1 6.40 -18.98 11.40
N GLY A 2 6.35 -18.69 12.71
CA GLY A 2 5.22 -18.04 13.37
C GLY A 2 5.09 -16.52 13.17
N ALA A 3 5.74 -15.93 12.17
CA ALA A 3 5.72 -14.49 11.97
C ALA A 3 4.53 -14.01 11.13
N ALA A 4 4.03 -14.82 10.21
CA ALA A 4 2.89 -14.49 9.37
C ALA A 4 1.57 -14.90 10.03
N VAL A 5 0.57 -14.04 9.90
CA VAL A 5 -0.78 -14.26 10.43
C VAL A 5 -1.75 -14.32 9.25
N GLY A 6 -2.53 -15.39 9.16
CA GLY A 6 -3.49 -15.61 8.08
C GLY A 6 -3.06 -16.66 7.05
N ASN A 7 -3.88 -16.86 6.02
CA ASN A 7 -3.61 -17.82 4.96
C ASN A 7 -2.81 -17.16 3.83
N PRO A 8 -1.54 -17.51 3.62
CA PRO A 8 -0.69 -16.86 2.62
C PRO A 8 -1.08 -17.17 1.17
N TRP A 9 -1.92 -18.17 0.94
CA TRP A 9 -2.33 -18.60 -0.41
C TRP A 9 -3.49 -17.80 -0.99
N SER A 10 -4.26 -17.12 -0.15
CA SER A 10 -5.47 -16.39 -0.58
C SER A 10 -5.48 -14.91 -0.21
N SER A 11 -4.49 -14.45 0.55
CA SER A 11 -4.39 -13.06 1.01
C SER A 11 -2.93 -12.66 1.23
N ILE A 12 -2.68 -11.37 1.23
CA ILE A 12 -1.41 -10.84 1.74
C ILE A 12 -1.37 -11.11 3.24
N PRO A 13 -0.38 -11.86 3.75
CA PRO A 13 -0.34 -12.19 5.17
C PRO A 13 -0.05 -10.96 6.02
N ASP A 14 -0.79 -10.79 7.11
CA ASP A 14 -0.39 -9.89 8.17
C ASP A 14 0.84 -10.48 8.89
N PHE A 15 1.59 -9.66 9.62
CA PHE A 15 2.82 -10.11 10.24
C PHE A 15 3.09 -9.41 11.58
N VAL A 16 3.78 -10.13 12.45
CA VAL A 16 4.26 -9.57 13.72
C VAL A 16 5.31 -8.49 13.41
N GLY A 17 5.15 -7.31 13.97
CA GLY A 17 6.03 -6.16 13.70
C GLY A 17 5.57 -5.24 12.57
N SER A 18 4.36 -5.41 12.05
CA SER A 18 3.82 -4.54 10.98
C SER A 18 3.81 -3.06 11.38
N GLU A 19 3.55 -2.74 12.65
CA GLU A 19 3.66 -1.38 13.16
C GLU A 19 5.11 -0.87 13.15
N ALA A 20 6.07 -1.69 13.56
CA ALA A 20 7.49 -1.33 13.57
C ALA A 20 8.01 -1.10 12.15
N ALA A 21 7.62 -1.95 11.19
CA ALA A 21 7.96 -1.77 9.78
C ALA A 21 7.37 -0.45 9.23
N ALA A 22 6.11 -0.16 9.54
CA ALA A 22 5.47 1.10 9.13
C ALA A 22 6.21 2.33 9.67
N LYS A 23 6.61 2.33 10.94
CA LYS A 23 7.37 3.44 11.55
C LYS A 23 8.71 3.69 10.87
N ARG A 24 9.35 2.68 10.31
CA ARG A 24 10.61 2.83 9.57
C ARG A 24 10.44 3.61 8.26
N ILE A 25 9.25 3.64 7.68
CA ILE A 25 8.98 4.45 6.48
C ILE A 25 9.24 5.93 6.75
N SER A 26 8.91 6.43 7.94
CA SER A 26 9.13 7.83 8.31
C SER A 26 10.61 8.25 8.34
N GLN A 27 11.54 7.30 8.32
CA GLN A 27 12.98 7.54 8.27
C GLN A 27 13.51 7.69 6.84
N LEU A 28 12.66 7.45 5.84
CA LEU A 28 13.03 7.56 4.43
C LEU A 28 12.84 9.01 3.96
N ASP A 29 13.84 9.55 3.25
CA ASP A 29 13.90 10.96 2.87
C ASP A 29 12.66 11.44 2.08
N PHE A 30 12.11 10.58 1.22
CA PHE A 30 10.94 10.93 0.41
C PHE A 30 9.64 11.02 1.22
N TRP A 31 9.60 10.49 2.44
CA TRP A 31 8.37 10.49 3.23
C TRP A 31 7.99 11.89 3.73
N ASP A 32 8.96 12.66 4.19
CA ASP A 32 8.70 13.99 4.76
C ASP A 32 8.02 14.94 3.77
N THR A 33 8.38 14.86 2.52
CA THR A 33 7.84 15.73 1.45
C THR A 33 6.60 15.16 0.77
N ALA A 34 6.28 13.90 1.02
CA ALA A 34 5.11 13.25 0.44
C ALA A 34 3.80 13.81 1.01
N SER A 35 2.84 14.12 0.15
CA SER A 35 1.50 14.59 0.52
C SER A 35 0.42 13.58 0.19
N VAL A 36 0.64 12.76 -0.84
CA VAL A 36 -0.31 11.78 -1.36
C VAL A 36 0.30 10.39 -1.37
N VAL A 37 -0.33 9.49 -0.64
CA VAL A 37 0.10 8.09 -0.52
C VAL A 37 -0.99 7.17 -1.04
N LYS A 38 -0.64 6.31 -2.00
CA LYS A 38 -1.50 5.19 -2.36
C LYS A 38 -1.07 3.97 -1.57
N CYS A 39 -1.98 3.31 -0.92
CA CYS A 39 -1.69 2.13 -0.10
C CYS A 39 -2.74 1.04 -0.32
N ASN A 40 -2.29 -0.19 -0.53
CA ASN A 40 -3.17 -1.34 -0.65
C ASN A 40 -4.04 -1.53 0.62
N PRO A 41 -5.22 -2.16 0.51
CA PRO A 41 -6.16 -2.29 1.63
C PRO A 41 -5.81 -3.41 2.61
N ASP A 42 -4.76 -4.17 2.37
CA ASP A 42 -4.38 -5.33 3.17
C ASP A 42 -4.11 -4.96 4.65
N ARG A 43 -4.42 -5.87 5.56
CA ARG A 43 -4.17 -5.67 7.00
C ARG A 43 -2.69 -5.46 7.31
N ALA A 44 -1.81 -6.12 6.57
CA ALA A 44 -0.37 -5.96 6.70
C ALA A 44 0.10 -4.50 6.55
N GLN A 45 -0.61 -3.68 5.76
CA GLN A 45 -0.31 -2.27 5.54
C GLN A 45 -1.19 -1.31 6.36
N ALA A 46 -2.00 -1.79 7.30
CA ALA A 46 -2.90 -0.94 8.07
C ALA A 46 -2.15 0.16 8.85
N TYR A 47 -1.03 -0.16 9.46
CA TYR A 47 -0.20 0.82 10.17
C TYR A 47 0.48 1.83 9.24
N VAL A 48 0.72 1.48 7.99
CA VAL A 48 1.20 2.45 6.98
C VAL A 48 0.13 3.49 6.71
N ARG A 49 -1.12 3.08 6.54
CA ARG A 49 -2.24 4.00 6.34
C ARG A 49 -2.44 4.90 7.56
N LEU A 50 -2.37 4.34 8.76
CA LEU A 50 -2.44 5.10 10.01
C LEU A 50 -1.32 6.14 10.10
N LEU A 51 -0.07 5.74 9.86
CA LEU A 51 1.09 6.63 9.86
C LEU A 51 0.90 7.79 8.88
N ALA A 52 0.50 7.49 7.66
CA ALA A 52 0.27 8.51 6.63
C ALA A 52 -0.77 9.55 7.07
N LEU A 53 -1.89 9.12 7.63
CA LEU A 53 -2.93 10.02 8.13
C LEU A 53 -2.46 10.84 9.33
N GLN A 54 -1.72 10.24 10.26
CA GLN A 54 -1.12 10.94 11.40
C GLN A 54 -0.12 12.01 10.97
N ASP A 55 0.62 11.76 9.90
CA ASP A 55 1.57 12.70 9.31
C ASP A 55 0.90 13.74 8.37
N GLY A 56 -0.42 13.76 8.32
CA GLY A 56 -1.19 14.74 7.57
C GLY A 56 -1.30 14.46 6.07
N LYS A 57 -0.98 13.24 5.63
CA LYS A 57 -1.00 12.85 4.23
C LYS A 57 -2.36 12.30 3.81
N SER A 58 -2.79 12.57 2.58
CA SER A 58 -3.96 11.94 1.98
C SER A 58 -3.63 10.52 1.54
N VAL A 59 -4.56 9.59 1.77
CA VAL A 59 -4.39 8.18 1.41
C VAL A 59 -5.45 7.75 0.42
N TYR A 60 -5.02 7.21 -0.71
CA TYR A 60 -5.88 6.47 -1.62
C TYR A 60 -5.73 4.97 -1.36
N THR A 61 -6.84 4.29 -1.15
CA THR A 61 -6.85 2.85 -0.97
C THR A 61 -7.92 2.21 -1.85
N PRO A 62 -7.61 1.07 -2.51
CA PRO A 62 -8.59 0.36 -3.32
C PRO A 62 -9.78 -0.13 -2.49
N ILE A 63 -10.96 -0.14 -3.09
CA ILE A 63 -12.11 -0.81 -2.51
C ILE A 63 -11.87 -2.33 -2.66
N PRO A 64 -12.05 -3.13 -1.59
CA PRO A 64 -11.76 -4.57 -1.61
C PRO A 64 -12.54 -5.35 -2.67
N GLU A 65 -13.72 -4.88 -3.03
CA GLU A 65 -14.54 -5.41 -4.12
C GLU A 65 -14.60 -4.35 -5.23
N LEU A 66 -14.08 -4.69 -6.41
CA LEU A 66 -14.12 -3.83 -7.60
C LEU A 66 -15.57 -3.48 -7.96
N LYS A 67 -16.05 -2.38 -7.44
CA LYS A 67 -17.27 -1.72 -7.94
C LYS A 67 -16.87 -0.89 -9.15
N LYS A 68 -17.53 -1.12 -10.27
CA LYS A 68 -17.15 -0.64 -11.61
C LYS A 68 -16.91 0.87 -11.74
N ASP A 69 -17.50 1.69 -10.86
CA ASP A 69 -17.55 3.13 -11.08
C ASP A 69 -16.61 3.92 -10.14
N PHE A 70 -16.29 3.39 -8.96
CA PHE A 70 -15.43 4.06 -7.97
C PHE A 70 -14.47 3.07 -7.33
N PRO A 71 -13.32 2.79 -7.98
CA PRO A 71 -12.43 1.73 -7.52
C PRO A 71 -11.58 2.10 -6.31
N PHE A 72 -11.59 3.37 -5.88
CA PHE A 72 -10.75 3.87 -4.79
C PHE A 72 -11.54 4.65 -3.75
N LEU A 73 -10.98 4.67 -2.53
CA LEU A 73 -11.42 5.52 -1.43
C LEU A 73 -10.32 6.54 -1.14
N LEU A 74 -10.71 7.79 -0.98
CA LEU A 74 -9.85 8.85 -0.46
C LEU A 74 -10.07 8.97 1.05
N LEU A 75 -9.01 8.82 1.81
CA LEU A 75 -8.94 9.13 3.22
C LEU A 75 -8.18 10.45 3.38
N GLU A 76 -8.89 11.51 3.72
CA GLU A 76 -8.32 12.85 3.86
C GLU A 76 -8.34 13.25 5.35
N PRO A 77 -7.17 13.53 5.95
CA PRO A 77 -7.08 13.71 7.41
C PRO A 77 -7.98 14.80 7.98
N LEU A 78 -8.06 15.96 7.31
CA LEU A 78 -8.87 17.07 7.80
C LEU A 78 -10.38 16.78 7.70
N ALA A 79 -10.80 16.11 6.61
CA ALA A 79 -12.19 15.72 6.43
C ALA A 79 -12.62 14.70 7.49
N LEU A 80 -11.77 13.73 7.81
CA LEU A 80 -12.00 12.75 8.86
C LEU A 80 -12.12 13.42 10.24
N LYS A 81 -11.23 14.34 10.56
CA LYS A 81 -11.29 15.12 11.81
C LYS A 81 -12.58 15.92 11.95
N ARG A 82 -13.04 16.56 10.88
CA ARG A 82 -14.31 17.31 10.85
C ARG A 82 -15.52 16.41 11.11
N LYS A 83 -15.46 15.16 10.68
CA LYS A 83 -16.50 14.15 10.92
C LYS A 83 -16.40 13.51 12.31
N GLY A 84 -15.37 13.81 13.08
CA GLY A 84 -15.11 13.17 14.38
C GLY A 84 -14.68 11.70 14.28
N VAL A 85 -14.12 11.30 13.14
CA VAL A 85 -13.64 9.93 12.88
C VAL A 85 -12.16 9.85 13.20
N SER A 86 -11.76 8.90 14.05
CA SER A 86 -10.35 8.65 14.34
C SER A 86 -9.65 7.96 13.18
N PHE A 87 -8.35 8.14 13.06
CA PHE A 87 -7.56 7.47 12.02
C PHE A 87 -7.49 5.95 12.22
N GLU A 88 -7.54 5.49 13.47
CA GLU A 88 -7.61 4.07 13.82
C GLU A 88 -8.90 3.42 13.31
N GLN A 89 -10.01 4.16 13.21
CA GLN A 89 -11.27 3.65 12.66
C GLN A 89 -11.18 3.38 11.15
N VAL A 90 -10.32 4.06 10.42
CA VAL A 90 -10.20 3.96 8.95
C VAL A 90 -8.92 3.26 8.47
N MET A 91 -8.06 2.84 9.39
CA MET A 91 -6.85 2.11 9.00
C MET A 91 -7.15 0.71 8.43
N TYR A 92 -8.30 0.14 8.75
CA TYR A 92 -8.79 -1.13 8.21
C TYR A 92 -9.87 -0.90 7.15
N SER A 93 -10.07 -1.88 6.27
CA SER A 93 -10.97 -1.79 5.12
C SER A 93 -12.41 -1.46 5.48
N GLU A 94 -12.92 -2.00 6.59
CA GLU A 94 -14.32 -1.79 7.02
C GLU A 94 -14.58 -0.32 7.32
N GLY A 95 -13.72 0.31 8.12
CA GLY A 95 -13.83 1.74 8.46
C GLY A 95 -13.53 2.64 7.26
N ALA A 96 -12.55 2.28 6.45
CA ALA A 96 -12.25 2.99 5.22
C ALA A 96 -13.46 3.01 4.26
N SER A 97 -14.14 1.89 4.11
CA SER A 97 -15.35 1.78 3.28
C SER A 97 -16.51 2.60 3.84
N GLN A 98 -16.61 2.74 5.14
CA GLN A 98 -17.69 3.49 5.80
C GLN A 98 -17.48 5.02 5.72
N TYR A 99 -16.26 5.50 5.90
CA TYR A 99 -15.93 6.92 6.08
C TYR A 99 -15.09 7.53 4.96
N GLY A 100 -14.49 6.73 4.11
CA GLY A 100 -13.72 7.19 2.96
C GLY A 100 -14.62 7.75 1.87
N MET A 101 -14.08 8.64 1.06
CA MET A 101 -14.78 9.21 -0.09
C MET A 101 -14.48 8.38 -1.34
N PRO A 102 -15.51 7.76 -1.97
CA PRO A 102 -15.30 7.07 -3.23
C PRO A 102 -14.83 8.02 -4.33
N VAL A 103 -13.79 7.63 -5.03
CA VAL A 103 -13.22 8.41 -6.14
C VAL A 103 -12.96 7.52 -7.35
N HIS A 104 -13.09 8.10 -8.53
CA HIS A 104 -12.73 7.48 -9.79
C HIS A 104 -11.23 7.70 -10.08
N PHE A 105 -10.62 6.87 -10.92
CA PHE A 105 -9.23 7.03 -11.36
C PHE A 105 -8.92 8.45 -11.86
N THR A 106 -9.84 9.07 -12.59
CA THR A 106 -9.65 10.40 -13.18
C THR A 106 -9.69 11.54 -12.17
N GLU A 107 -10.16 11.28 -10.96
CA GLU A 107 -10.25 12.25 -9.86
C GLU A 107 -9.05 12.16 -8.89
N MET A 108 -8.18 11.16 -9.08
CA MET A 108 -7.04 10.95 -8.20
C MET A 108 -5.92 11.93 -8.51
N GLU A 109 -5.33 12.46 -7.44
CA GLU A 109 -4.13 13.29 -7.52
C GLU A 109 -2.90 12.45 -7.77
N GLU A 110 -1.84 13.09 -8.25
CA GLU A 110 -0.55 12.45 -8.43
C GLU A 110 0.00 11.89 -7.11
N MET A 111 0.51 10.67 -7.18
CA MET A 111 1.02 9.94 -6.02
C MET A 111 2.48 10.33 -5.74
N ASP A 112 2.80 10.53 -4.47
CA ASP A 112 4.17 10.75 -4.00
C ASP A 112 4.84 9.46 -3.51
N VAL A 113 4.04 8.54 -2.98
CA VAL A 113 4.49 7.20 -2.54
C VAL A 113 3.41 6.19 -2.87
N CYS A 114 3.81 5.03 -3.38
CA CYS A 114 2.91 3.91 -3.64
C CYS A 114 3.32 2.71 -2.79
N VAL A 115 2.42 2.25 -1.94
CA VAL A 115 2.65 1.11 -1.03
C VAL A 115 1.82 -0.08 -1.49
N VAL A 116 2.47 -1.18 -1.80
CA VAL A 116 1.82 -2.41 -2.26
C VAL A 116 1.99 -3.54 -1.23
N GLY A 117 1.00 -4.40 -1.13
CA GLY A 117 1.09 -5.63 -0.35
C GLY A 117 1.86 -6.71 -1.11
N SER A 118 2.55 -7.57 -0.37
CA SER A 118 3.35 -8.64 -0.96
C SER A 118 3.28 -9.92 -0.13
N VAL A 119 3.29 -11.06 -0.81
CA VAL A 119 3.47 -12.38 -0.18
C VAL A 119 4.95 -12.63 0.05
N ALA A 120 5.77 -12.30 -0.93
CA ALA A 120 7.23 -12.37 -0.87
C ALA A 120 7.84 -11.29 -1.76
N ALA A 121 9.07 -10.90 -1.46
CA ALA A 121 9.86 -9.99 -2.28
C ALA A 121 11.35 -10.32 -2.20
N ALA A 122 12.09 -9.98 -3.25
CA ALA A 122 13.53 -10.14 -3.32
C ALA A 122 14.23 -8.78 -3.38
N PRO A 123 15.50 -8.69 -2.92
CA PRO A 123 16.25 -7.42 -2.91
C PRO A 123 16.39 -6.74 -4.27
N ASN A 124 16.27 -7.48 -5.36
CA ASN A 124 16.28 -6.91 -6.72
C ASN A 124 14.95 -6.19 -7.10
N GLY A 125 13.98 -6.10 -6.19
CA GLY A 125 12.70 -5.45 -6.42
C GLY A 125 11.59 -6.38 -6.95
N ALA A 126 11.87 -7.66 -7.20
CA ALA A 126 10.86 -8.63 -7.58
C ALA A 126 9.90 -8.92 -6.42
N ARG A 127 8.62 -9.10 -6.71
CA ARG A 127 7.61 -9.41 -5.70
C ARG A 127 6.55 -10.40 -6.20
N ILE A 128 5.94 -11.08 -5.25
CA ILE A 128 4.75 -11.92 -5.46
C ILE A 128 3.59 -11.29 -4.69
N GLY A 129 2.47 -11.06 -5.40
CA GLY A 129 1.19 -10.67 -4.79
C GLY A 129 0.28 -11.87 -4.57
N LYS A 130 -1.03 -11.64 -4.43
CA LYS A 130 -2.04 -12.70 -4.23
C LYS A 130 -2.30 -13.60 -5.44
N GLY A 131 -1.62 -13.37 -6.56
CA GLY A 131 -1.77 -14.15 -7.80
C GLY A 131 -2.77 -13.59 -8.81
N GLY A 132 -3.51 -12.52 -8.49
CA GLY A 132 -4.49 -11.91 -9.41
C GLY A 132 -3.93 -10.89 -10.40
N GLY A 133 -2.67 -10.48 -10.26
CA GLY A 133 -2.06 -9.45 -11.11
C GLY A 133 -2.65 -8.03 -10.95
N PHE A 134 -3.54 -7.83 -9.98
CA PHE A 134 -4.29 -6.57 -9.81
C PHE A 134 -3.38 -5.38 -9.47
N ALA A 135 -2.34 -5.58 -8.66
CA ALA A 135 -1.44 -4.50 -8.27
C ALA A 135 -0.64 -3.98 -9.47
N ASP A 136 -0.11 -4.86 -10.31
CA ASP A 136 0.64 -4.47 -11.51
C ASP A 136 -0.25 -3.83 -12.57
N LEU A 137 -1.46 -4.35 -12.74
CA LEU A 137 -2.47 -3.74 -13.61
C LEU A 137 -2.83 -2.32 -13.14
N GLU A 138 -3.07 -2.15 -11.87
CA GLU A 138 -3.37 -0.88 -11.22
C GLU A 138 -2.24 0.14 -11.43
N LEU A 139 -1.01 -0.26 -11.18
CA LEU A 139 0.17 0.58 -11.39
C LEU A 139 0.34 0.97 -12.86
N GLY A 140 0.05 0.07 -13.79
CA GLY A 140 0.04 0.34 -15.22
C GLY A 140 -0.98 1.42 -15.59
N ILE A 141 -2.20 1.31 -15.08
CA ILE A 141 -3.27 2.31 -15.29
C ILE A 141 -2.85 3.68 -14.73
N PHE A 142 -2.27 3.72 -13.54
CA PHE A 142 -1.81 4.98 -12.93
C PHE A 142 -0.71 5.66 -13.73
N ARG A 143 0.18 4.89 -14.33
CA ARG A 143 1.23 5.43 -15.24
C ARG A 143 0.62 6.01 -16.51
N GLU A 144 -0.31 5.30 -17.14
CA GLU A 144 -1.00 5.79 -18.34
C GLU A 144 -1.79 7.07 -18.07
N LEU A 145 -2.39 7.20 -16.90
CA LEU A 145 -3.11 8.41 -16.48
C LEU A 145 -2.19 9.54 -16.01
N GLY A 146 -0.89 9.30 -15.88
CA GLY A 146 0.09 10.32 -15.44
C GLY A 146 0.05 10.61 -13.94
N ILE A 147 -0.63 9.80 -13.13
CA ILE A 147 -0.71 9.97 -11.67
C ILE A 147 0.35 9.18 -10.91
N LEU A 148 1.05 8.28 -11.58
CA LEU A 148 2.20 7.56 -11.07
C LEU A 148 3.42 7.85 -11.95
N ARG A 149 4.30 8.74 -11.51
CA ARG A 149 5.54 9.04 -12.20
C ARG A 149 6.58 7.93 -12.01
N ASN A 150 7.52 7.82 -12.94
CA ASN A 150 8.65 6.89 -12.82
C ASN A 150 9.54 7.17 -11.59
N THR A 151 9.51 8.40 -11.06
CA THR A 151 10.25 8.81 -9.87
C THR A 151 9.50 8.53 -8.55
N CYS A 152 8.21 8.14 -8.61
CA CYS A 152 7.44 7.81 -7.42
C CYS A 152 7.95 6.50 -6.81
N PRO A 153 8.37 6.50 -5.53
CA PRO A 153 8.78 5.26 -4.87
C PRO A 153 7.63 4.26 -4.78
N VAL A 154 7.89 3.03 -5.19
CA VAL A 154 7.02 1.87 -4.98
C VAL A 154 7.63 1.01 -3.90
N ILE A 155 6.96 0.89 -2.78
CA ILE A 155 7.46 0.23 -1.58
C ILE A 155 6.52 -0.85 -1.08
N THR A 156 7.04 -1.77 -0.28
CA THR A 156 6.26 -2.77 0.43
C THR A 156 6.73 -2.90 1.87
N THR A 157 5.83 -3.27 2.77
CA THR A 157 6.16 -3.68 4.13
C THR A 157 5.87 -5.16 4.30
N MET A 158 6.75 -5.89 4.98
CA MET A 158 6.62 -7.32 5.20
C MET A 158 7.47 -7.80 6.37
N SER A 159 7.25 -9.04 6.78
CA SER A 159 8.15 -9.73 7.71
C SER A 159 9.50 -10.00 7.06
N ASP A 160 10.56 -10.02 7.86
CA ASP A 160 11.89 -10.46 7.42
C ASP A 160 11.87 -11.86 6.79
N PHE A 161 10.98 -12.73 7.24
CA PHE A 161 10.81 -14.09 6.71
C PHE A 161 10.16 -14.17 5.32
N GLN A 162 9.59 -13.09 4.83
CA GLN A 162 8.98 -13.00 3.49
C GLN A 162 9.98 -12.50 2.44
N VAL A 163 11.17 -12.06 2.86
CA VAL A 163 12.25 -11.67 1.96
C VAL A 163 12.95 -12.93 1.48
N VAL A 164 13.04 -13.10 0.16
CA VAL A 164 13.67 -14.24 -0.50
C VAL A 164 14.91 -13.78 -1.28
N GLU A 165 15.71 -14.73 -1.77
CA GLU A 165 16.91 -14.41 -2.53
C GLU A 165 16.57 -13.93 -3.95
N ASN A 166 17.48 -13.18 -4.54
CA ASN A 166 17.38 -12.78 -5.94
C ASN A 166 17.35 -14.01 -6.85
N GLY A 167 16.43 -14.01 -7.80
CA GLY A 167 16.24 -15.12 -8.74
C GLY A 167 15.20 -16.16 -8.30
N GLU A 168 14.73 -16.14 -7.05
CA GLU A 168 13.64 -17.02 -6.60
C GLU A 168 12.26 -16.56 -7.11
N ILE A 169 12.12 -15.29 -7.45
CA ILE A 169 10.90 -14.74 -8.03
C ILE A 169 11.13 -14.44 -9.50
N GLU A 170 10.31 -15.04 -10.36
CA GLU A 170 10.29 -14.75 -11.78
C GLU A 170 9.73 -13.35 -12.04
N VAL A 171 10.44 -12.55 -12.83
CA VAL A 171 10.04 -11.19 -13.20
C VAL A 171 9.60 -11.18 -14.64
N GLU A 172 8.37 -10.69 -14.89
CA GLU A 172 7.85 -10.47 -16.22
C GLU A 172 8.07 -9.00 -16.65
N GLU A 173 8.10 -8.75 -17.95
CA GLU A 173 8.40 -7.42 -18.51
C GLU A 173 7.44 -6.31 -18.04
N HIS A 174 6.18 -6.68 -17.77
CA HIS A 174 5.15 -5.74 -17.29
C HIS A 174 5.12 -5.55 -15.77
N ASP A 175 5.93 -6.29 -15.02
CA ASP A 175 5.98 -6.18 -13.57
C ASP A 175 6.65 -4.88 -13.15
N THR A 176 6.07 -4.22 -12.13
CA THR A 176 6.67 -3.05 -11.53
C THR A 176 7.61 -3.47 -10.42
N PRO A 177 8.92 -3.18 -10.52
CA PRO A 177 9.85 -3.49 -9.45
C PRO A 177 9.59 -2.61 -8.23
N LEU A 178 9.85 -3.16 -7.04
CA LEU A 178 9.90 -2.42 -5.78
C LEU A 178 11.18 -1.59 -5.70
N ASP A 179 11.06 -0.37 -5.21
CA ASP A 179 12.21 0.48 -4.87
C ASP A 179 12.71 0.21 -3.45
N TRP A 180 11.79 -0.14 -2.53
CA TRP A 180 12.10 -0.43 -1.13
C TRP A 180 11.30 -1.60 -0.59
N ILE A 181 11.98 -2.44 0.19
CA ILE A 181 11.38 -3.47 1.03
C ILE A 181 11.65 -3.07 2.48
N ILE A 182 10.59 -2.90 3.27
CA ILE A 182 10.69 -2.42 4.64
C ILE A 182 10.21 -3.52 5.58
N THR A 183 11.08 -3.94 6.46
CA THR A 183 10.84 -5.00 7.44
C THR A 183 10.95 -4.43 8.86
N PRO A 184 10.50 -5.19 9.90
CA PRO A 184 10.65 -4.76 11.29
C PRO A 184 12.11 -4.59 11.75
N SER A 185 13.05 -5.30 11.13
CA SER A 185 14.47 -5.21 11.51
C SER A 185 15.33 -4.35 10.55
#